data_9ff854d194f871a2effc2b630963ee8a
#
_entry.id   9ff854d194f871a2effc2b630963ee8a
#
_cell.length_a   1.000
_cell.length_b   1.000
_cell.length_c   1.000
_cell.angle_alpha   90.00
_cell.angle_beta   90.00
_cell.angle_gamma   90.00
#
_symmetry.space_group_name_H-M   'P 1'
#
loop_
_entity.id
_entity.type
_entity.pdbx_description
1 polymer ?
#
loop_
_entity_poly.entity_id
_entity_poly.type
_entity_poly.pdbx_seq_one_letter_code
_entity_poly.pdbx_strand_id
1 'polypeptide(L)'
;MLCFAAEVEVLSEPIGFNMDDSLSFTGKSPVVNLDALGTWSISPVLTGIGFKQTNPLNSTIDFGNAQLLIQKNEGPLRFFRQTGLYSVPVLGKTYVRSLSETVNTYGYIPQAYATYVHDQNWSVSAGKLPAMGGYESTFTYQNLNIQRGLLWDQTSSVSFGTQVNYSKDNLTLALTWNDGYYSNKFNWVGGSASYQLDQRQNIGLSWVGSTSGNAQNTPNTPLLQNNSQIVNALYSYSSDKWYFAPYLQMTIIPVNGAIGITSEYKTYGAAILTNYRFFGFDSEGSGHAKVSLPVRVEYISEKGGTKGSTQTILYGPDSSALSFTITPTIQYDKYFARAEGSVVRINNPEPGLGFGSYDAKRSQFRLMLEVGLLY
;
A
#
# COMPACT_ATOMS: atom_id res chain seq x y z
N MET A 1 33.51 24.38 13.81
CA MET A 1 33.44 23.63 12.56
C MET A 1 32.80 22.29 12.91
N LEU A 2 31.50 22.27 12.97
CA LEU A 2 30.72 21.06 13.29
C LEU A 2 30.43 20.37 11.95
N CYS A 3 31.09 19.26 11.75
CA CYS A 3 30.86 18.38 10.63
C CYS A 3 29.54 17.61 10.94
N PHE A 4 28.46 17.99 10.32
CA PHE A 4 27.26 17.13 10.25
C PHE A 4 27.64 15.99 9.29
N ALA A 5 27.95 14.83 9.86
CA ALA A 5 27.89 13.60 9.12
C ALA A 5 26.42 13.42 8.74
N ALA A 6 26.09 13.48 7.45
CA ALA A 6 24.85 12.94 6.95
C ALA A 6 24.84 11.49 7.39
N GLU A 7 23.93 11.13 8.31
CA GLU A 7 23.63 9.73 8.56
C GLU A 7 23.16 9.16 7.23
N VAL A 8 23.98 8.33 6.63
CA VAL A 8 23.57 7.49 5.51
C VAL A 8 22.47 6.62 6.07
N GLU A 9 21.23 6.87 5.66
CA GLU A 9 20.09 6.06 6.01
C GLU A 9 20.31 4.67 5.38
N VAL A 10 20.95 3.81 6.16
CA VAL A 10 21.30 2.45 5.72
C VAL A 10 20.00 1.68 5.62
N LEU A 11 19.72 1.11 4.46
CA LEU A 11 18.56 0.32 4.12
C LEU A 11 18.13 -0.61 5.27
N SER A 12 17.18 -0.16 6.07
CA SER A 12 16.66 -0.91 7.23
C SER A 12 15.38 -1.66 6.89
N GLU A 13 14.71 -1.27 5.82
CA GLU A 13 13.41 -1.81 5.42
C GLU A 13 13.48 -2.51 4.06
N PRO A 14 12.59 -3.48 3.78
CA PRO A 14 12.45 -4.03 2.45
C PRO A 14 12.14 -2.93 1.44
N ILE A 15 12.92 -2.88 0.37
CA ILE A 15 12.78 -1.85 -0.65
C ILE A 15 11.46 -2.03 -1.39
N GLY A 16 10.67 -0.96 -1.46
CA GLY A 16 9.48 -0.80 -2.26
C GLY A 16 9.40 0.62 -2.80
N PHE A 17 8.34 0.93 -3.53
CA PHE A 17 8.02 2.30 -3.91
C PHE A 17 7.20 2.93 -2.80
N ASN A 18 7.70 4.00 -2.22
CA ASN A 18 7.01 4.74 -1.16
C ASN A 18 6.46 6.05 -1.71
N MET A 19 5.38 6.53 -1.12
CA MET A 19 4.86 7.86 -1.36
C MET A 19 5.59 8.87 -0.47
N ASP A 20 6.15 9.89 -1.06
CA ASP A 20 6.53 11.08 -0.31
C ASP A 20 5.27 11.75 0.26
N ASP A 21 5.45 12.52 1.33
CA ASP A 21 4.36 13.29 1.97
C ASP A 21 3.27 12.47 2.67
N SER A 22 3.45 11.17 2.85
CA SER A 22 2.62 10.43 3.81
C SER A 22 2.75 11.06 5.21
N LEU A 23 1.88 10.69 6.13
CA LEU A 23 1.96 11.19 7.51
C LEU A 23 3.31 10.80 8.12
N SER A 24 3.95 11.75 8.80
CA SER A 24 5.30 11.56 9.35
C SER A 24 5.28 11.25 10.85
N PHE A 25 6.18 10.37 11.26
CA PHE A 25 6.51 10.16 12.67
C PHE A 25 7.43 11.30 13.12
N THR A 26 6.92 12.23 13.92
CA THR A 26 7.65 13.43 14.34
C THR A 26 8.15 13.37 15.78
N GLY A 27 7.60 12.44 16.57
CA GLY A 27 8.03 12.22 17.95
C GLY A 27 9.32 11.38 18.03
N LYS A 28 10.13 11.62 19.08
CA LYS A 28 11.19 10.67 19.41
C LYS A 28 10.54 9.42 20.00
N SER A 29 10.52 8.35 19.23
CA SER A 29 10.00 7.06 19.70
C SER A 29 10.67 6.66 21.02
N PRO A 30 9.92 6.18 22.02
CA PRO A 30 10.48 5.60 23.21
C PRO A 30 11.53 4.54 22.86
N VAL A 31 12.67 4.62 23.49
CA VAL A 31 13.81 3.74 23.25
C VAL A 31 14.06 2.89 24.48
N VAL A 32 14.22 1.58 24.26
CA VAL A 32 14.56 0.62 25.31
C VAL A 32 15.90 -0.01 24.95
N ASN A 33 16.87 0.13 25.82
CA ASN A 33 18.15 -0.56 25.69
C ASN A 33 18.06 -1.93 26.37
N LEU A 34 18.28 -3.00 25.61
CA LEU A 34 18.24 -4.38 26.09
C LEU A 34 19.66 -4.99 26.16
N ASP A 35 20.65 -4.21 26.56
CA ASP A 35 22.04 -4.60 26.72
C ASP A 35 22.60 -5.34 25.47
N ALA A 36 22.82 -6.64 25.57
CA ALA A 36 23.38 -7.44 24.48
C ALA A 36 22.48 -7.54 23.23
N LEU A 37 21.17 -7.25 23.36
CA LEU A 37 20.22 -7.20 22.24
C LEU A 37 20.13 -5.83 21.56
N GLY A 38 20.85 -4.84 22.09
CA GLY A 38 20.93 -3.48 21.53
C GLY A 38 19.71 -2.62 21.82
N THR A 39 19.58 -1.55 21.07
CA THR A 39 18.57 -0.50 21.25
C THR A 39 17.34 -0.76 20.40
N TRP A 40 16.18 -0.72 21.01
CA TRP A 40 14.87 -0.94 20.38
C TRP A 40 14.01 0.31 20.50
N SER A 41 13.35 0.70 19.44
CA SER A 41 12.36 1.78 19.43
C SER A 41 10.93 1.21 19.38
N ILE A 42 10.00 1.91 20.03
CA ILE A 42 8.59 1.55 20.06
C ILE A 42 7.79 2.77 19.62
N SER A 43 7.07 2.67 18.51
CA SER A 43 6.29 3.76 17.92
C SER A 43 4.82 3.37 17.90
N PRO A 44 3.99 3.95 18.78
CA PRO A 44 2.54 3.75 18.76
C PRO A 44 1.90 4.53 17.62
N VAL A 45 0.94 3.88 16.96
CA VAL A 45 0.02 4.46 15.97
C VAL A 45 -1.39 4.25 16.46
N LEU A 46 -2.11 5.35 16.71
CA LEU A 46 -3.50 5.28 17.13
C LEU A 46 -4.34 6.22 16.26
N THR A 47 -5.27 5.67 15.49
CA THR A 47 -6.16 6.45 14.62
C THR A 47 -7.61 5.98 14.71
N GLY A 48 -8.54 6.95 14.66
CA GLY A 48 -9.96 6.70 14.55
C GLY A 48 -10.48 7.12 13.19
N ILE A 49 -11.40 6.34 12.62
CA ILE A 49 -12.05 6.60 11.34
C ILE A 49 -13.56 6.81 11.54
N GLY A 50 -14.08 7.90 10.95
CA GLY A 50 -15.50 8.07 10.65
C GLY A 50 -15.73 7.78 9.16
N PHE A 51 -16.79 7.03 8.85
CA PHE A 51 -17.08 6.57 7.50
C PHE A 51 -18.54 6.77 7.16
N LYS A 52 -18.84 7.24 5.95
CA LYS A 52 -20.18 7.32 5.37
C LYS A 52 -20.13 7.10 3.87
N GLN A 53 -21.01 6.27 3.33
CA GLN A 53 -21.09 6.03 1.88
C GLN A 53 -22.53 5.98 1.37
N THR A 54 -22.66 6.19 0.05
CA THR A 54 -23.86 5.87 -0.72
C THR A 54 -23.69 4.52 -1.41
N ASN A 55 -24.79 3.89 -1.81
CA ASN A 55 -24.82 2.70 -2.66
C ASN A 55 -23.91 1.53 -2.19
N PRO A 56 -24.29 0.78 -1.13
CA PRO A 56 -25.43 1.02 -0.25
C PRO A 56 -25.16 2.15 0.75
N LEU A 57 -26.22 2.74 1.30
CA LEU A 57 -26.07 3.71 2.39
C LEU A 57 -25.54 2.98 3.62
N ASN A 58 -24.37 3.40 4.09
CA ASN A 58 -23.70 2.84 5.26
C ASN A 58 -22.93 3.92 5.99
N SER A 59 -22.82 3.82 7.30
CA SER A 59 -21.98 4.70 8.13
C SER A 59 -21.48 3.94 9.36
N THR A 60 -20.27 4.25 9.80
CA THR A 60 -19.69 3.67 11.00
C THR A 60 -18.60 4.57 11.58
N ILE A 61 -18.26 4.32 12.84
CA ILE A 61 -17.04 4.80 13.49
C ILE A 61 -16.24 3.58 13.89
N ASP A 62 -14.93 3.62 13.68
CA ASP A 62 -14.04 2.49 13.90
C ASP A 62 -12.62 2.97 14.20
N PHE A 63 -11.73 2.06 14.57
CA PHE A 63 -10.29 2.31 14.54
C PHE A 63 -9.77 2.25 13.10
N GLY A 64 -8.95 3.22 12.72
CA GLY A 64 -8.12 3.09 11.52
C GLY A 64 -6.93 2.20 11.82
N ASN A 65 -6.23 2.54 12.92
CA ASN A 65 -5.09 1.79 13.42
C ASN A 65 -5.05 1.90 14.97
N ALA A 66 -4.73 0.80 15.62
CA ALA A 66 -4.33 0.75 17.02
C ALA A 66 -3.14 -0.22 17.10
N GLN A 67 -1.95 0.27 16.76
CA GLN A 67 -0.77 -0.54 16.48
C GLN A 67 0.45 -0.06 17.26
N LEU A 68 1.38 -0.99 17.48
CA LEU A 68 2.74 -0.73 17.95
C LEU A 68 3.72 -1.21 16.88
N LEU A 69 4.63 -0.32 16.48
CA LEU A 69 5.79 -0.63 15.67
C LEU A 69 6.98 -0.80 16.62
N ILE A 70 7.60 -1.95 16.59
CA ILE A 70 8.75 -2.30 17.44
C ILE A 70 9.90 -2.61 16.51
N GLN A 71 11.00 -1.88 16.61
CA GLN A 71 12.10 -2.03 15.67
C GLN A 71 13.48 -1.88 16.31
N LYS A 72 14.42 -2.62 15.77
CA LYS A 72 15.85 -2.50 16.04
C LYS A 72 16.55 -2.14 14.73
N ASN A 73 17.06 -0.93 14.62
CA ASN A 73 17.68 -0.40 13.40
C ASN A 73 19.19 -0.36 13.42
N GLU A 74 19.82 -0.82 14.52
CA GLU A 74 21.28 -0.81 14.71
C GLU A 74 21.90 -2.18 14.43
N GLY A 75 23.15 -2.15 13.98
CA GLY A 75 23.96 -3.33 13.71
C GLY A 75 23.59 -4.04 12.41
N PRO A 76 24.28 -5.14 12.09
CA PRO A 76 24.05 -5.87 10.84
C PRO A 76 22.76 -6.68 10.84
N LEU A 77 22.24 -7.05 12.00
CA LEU A 77 20.97 -7.76 12.12
C LEU A 77 19.92 -6.83 12.74
N ARG A 78 18.90 -6.50 11.96
CA ARG A 78 17.82 -5.58 12.29
C ARG A 78 16.50 -6.32 12.34
N PHE A 79 15.55 -5.77 13.09
CA PHE A 79 14.24 -6.38 13.26
C PHE A 79 13.15 -5.33 13.18
N PHE A 80 12.06 -5.71 12.55
CA PHE A 80 10.82 -4.94 12.53
C PHE A 80 9.64 -5.83 12.91
N ARG A 81 8.75 -5.31 13.73
CA ARG A 81 7.48 -5.94 14.06
C ARG A 81 6.40 -4.88 14.20
N GLN A 82 5.30 -5.08 13.51
CA GLN A 82 4.08 -4.30 13.64
C GLN A 82 3.00 -5.20 14.25
N THR A 83 2.31 -4.71 15.28
CA THR A 83 1.28 -5.49 15.98
C THR A 83 0.11 -4.62 16.41
N GLY A 84 -1.12 -5.13 16.32
CA GLY A 84 -2.33 -4.46 16.74
C GLY A 84 -3.49 -4.56 15.75
N LEU A 85 -4.49 -3.71 15.94
CA LEU A 85 -5.68 -3.60 15.08
C LEU A 85 -5.43 -2.63 13.92
N TYR A 86 -6.05 -2.91 12.78
CA TYR A 86 -6.00 -2.06 11.60
C TYR A 86 -7.24 -2.23 10.71
N SER A 87 -7.54 -1.22 9.92
CA SER A 87 -8.48 -1.29 8.81
C SER A 87 -7.80 -0.99 7.48
N VAL A 88 -8.27 -1.61 6.41
CA VAL A 88 -7.75 -1.43 5.04
C VAL A 88 -8.91 -1.00 4.13
N PRO A 89 -9.36 0.26 4.23
CA PRO A 89 -10.44 0.75 3.39
C PRO A 89 -9.96 0.86 1.94
N VAL A 90 -10.71 0.27 1.00
CA VAL A 90 -10.42 0.25 -0.43
C VAL A 90 -11.58 0.85 -1.20
N LEU A 91 -11.29 1.65 -2.25
CA LEU A 91 -12.29 2.22 -3.14
C LEU A 91 -13.10 1.13 -3.84
N GLY A 92 -14.42 1.32 -3.89
CA GLY A 92 -15.31 0.37 -4.56
C GLY A 92 -15.56 -0.94 -3.81
N LYS A 93 -14.87 -1.22 -2.71
CA LYS A 93 -15.08 -2.41 -1.88
C LYS A 93 -15.92 -2.11 -0.66
N THR A 94 -16.55 -3.13 -0.11
CA THR A 94 -17.27 -3.03 1.17
C THR A 94 -16.28 -2.70 2.29
N TYR A 95 -16.64 -1.72 3.13
CA TYR A 95 -15.83 -1.40 4.31
C TYR A 95 -15.93 -2.55 5.33
N VAL A 96 -14.79 -3.06 5.74
CA VAL A 96 -14.65 -4.08 6.79
C VAL A 96 -14.17 -3.41 8.07
N ARG A 97 -14.79 -3.73 9.22
CA ARG A 97 -14.38 -3.18 10.51
C ARG A 97 -13.01 -3.67 10.92
N SER A 98 -12.24 -2.83 11.58
CA SER A 98 -10.84 -3.09 11.95
C SER A 98 -10.61 -4.43 12.67
N LEU A 99 -11.47 -4.80 13.61
CA LEU A 99 -11.36 -6.11 14.28
C LEU A 99 -11.56 -7.27 13.30
N SER A 100 -12.59 -7.21 12.45
CA SER A 100 -12.85 -8.24 11.45
C SER A 100 -11.76 -8.27 10.37
N GLU A 101 -11.31 -7.10 9.93
CA GLU A 101 -10.18 -6.98 9.00
C GLU A 101 -8.93 -7.64 9.58
N THR A 102 -8.54 -7.28 10.79
CA THR A 102 -7.37 -7.84 11.46
C THR A 102 -7.44 -9.36 11.61
N VAL A 103 -8.58 -9.88 12.09
CA VAL A 103 -8.72 -11.33 12.36
C VAL A 103 -8.76 -12.15 11.05
N ASN A 104 -9.43 -11.62 10.03
CA ASN A 104 -9.70 -12.37 8.80
C ASN A 104 -8.65 -12.14 7.70
N THR A 105 -7.66 -11.23 7.90
CA THR A 105 -6.60 -10.98 6.92
C THR A 105 -5.23 -11.42 7.44
N TYR A 106 -4.45 -10.49 7.94
CA TYR A 106 -3.04 -10.74 8.32
C TYR A 106 -2.84 -11.01 9.82
N GLY A 107 -3.92 -11.04 10.63
CA GLY A 107 -3.86 -11.22 12.08
C GLY A 107 -3.27 -10.02 12.81
N TYR A 108 -3.10 -10.17 14.12
CA TYR A 108 -2.59 -9.09 14.99
C TYR A 108 -1.11 -8.76 14.78
N ILE A 109 -0.39 -9.50 13.98
CA ILE A 109 0.99 -9.22 13.57
C ILE A 109 1.00 -9.17 12.04
N PRO A 110 0.59 -8.03 11.42
CA PRO A 110 0.53 -7.92 9.97
C PRO A 110 1.91 -7.92 9.31
N GLN A 111 2.95 -7.43 10.00
CA GLN A 111 4.33 -7.46 9.52
C GLN A 111 5.29 -7.86 10.63
N ALA A 112 6.23 -8.74 10.32
CA ALA A 112 7.32 -9.12 11.21
C ALA A 112 8.45 -9.75 10.39
N TYR A 113 9.62 -9.12 10.36
CA TYR A 113 10.75 -9.58 9.57
C TYR A 113 12.08 -9.21 10.22
N ALA A 114 13.12 -9.96 9.83
CA ALA A 114 14.50 -9.65 10.12
C ALA A 114 15.21 -9.22 8.83
N THR A 115 16.12 -8.26 8.94
CA THR A 115 16.97 -7.79 7.84
C THR A 115 18.43 -7.96 8.23
N TYR A 116 19.19 -8.69 7.43
CA TYR A 116 20.65 -8.74 7.51
C TYR A 116 21.24 -7.73 6.54
N VAL A 117 21.92 -6.75 7.07
CA VAL A 117 22.67 -5.73 6.30
C VAL A 117 24.09 -6.24 6.13
N HIS A 118 24.43 -6.65 4.91
CA HIS A 118 25.76 -7.18 4.60
C HIS A 118 26.80 -6.06 4.51
N ASP A 119 26.45 -5.00 3.80
CA ASP A 119 27.27 -3.79 3.65
C ASP A 119 26.39 -2.56 3.31
N GLN A 120 27.00 -1.49 2.85
CA GLN A 120 26.29 -0.24 2.48
C GLN A 120 25.33 -0.41 1.29
N ASN A 121 25.51 -1.43 0.48
CA ASN A 121 24.76 -1.62 -0.76
C ASN A 121 23.78 -2.82 -0.69
N TRP A 122 24.07 -3.84 0.12
CA TRP A 122 23.34 -5.10 0.12
C TRP A 122 22.64 -5.39 1.44
N SER A 123 21.38 -5.78 1.36
CA SER A 123 20.67 -6.37 2.50
C SER A 123 19.75 -7.51 2.06
N VAL A 124 19.42 -8.37 3.02
CA VAL A 124 18.47 -9.47 2.83
C VAL A 124 17.45 -9.42 3.95
N SER A 125 16.18 -9.35 3.60
CA SER A 125 15.05 -9.39 4.54
C SER A 125 14.32 -10.72 4.44
N ALA A 126 13.84 -11.25 5.56
CA ALA A 126 13.06 -12.48 5.59
C ALA A 126 11.99 -12.43 6.69
N GLY A 127 10.81 -12.93 6.38
CA GLY A 127 9.67 -12.98 7.29
C GLY A 127 8.37 -12.57 6.61
N LYS A 128 7.50 -11.93 7.37
CA LYS A 128 6.24 -11.36 6.91
C LYS A 128 6.47 -9.93 6.44
N LEU A 129 6.69 -9.80 5.14
CA LEU A 129 7.15 -8.59 4.46
C LEU A 129 5.99 -7.77 3.90
N PRO A 130 6.12 -6.44 3.79
CA PRO A 130 5.26 -5.66 2.90
C PRO A 130 5.43 -6.13 1.46
N ALA A 131 4.36 -6.08 0.68
CA ALA A 131 4.45 -6.47 -0.72
C ALA A 131 5.18 -5.42 -1.56
N MET A 132 5.86 -5.90 -2.60
CA MET A 132 6.48 -5.07 -3.62
C MET A 132 5.45 -4.76 -4.70
N GLY A 133 4.99 -3.53 -4.81
CA GLY A 133 3.94 -3.17 -5.75
C GLY A 133 4.02 -1.73 -6.23
N GLY A 134 2.88 -1.08 -6.38
CA GLY A 134 2.74 0.34 -6.71
C GLY A 134 3.14 1.27 -5.57
N TYR A 135 2.65 2.51 -5.59
CA TYR A 135 2.99 3.50 -4.56
C TYR A 135 2.25 3.30 -3.24
N GLU A 136 1.04 2.74 -3.26
CA GLU A 136 0.19 2.66 -2.06
C GLU A 136 0.57 1.50 -1.15
N SER A 137 0.69 1.81 0.13
CA SER A 137 1.01 0.87 1.20
C SER A 137 -0.25 0.33 1.88
N THR A 138 -0.11 -0.69 2.73
CA THR A 138 -1.25 -1.39 3.35
C THR A 138 -2.02 -0.50 4.35
N PHE A 139 -1.33 0.25 5.22
CA PHE A 139 -1.97 0.95 6.34
C PHE A 139 -2.31 2.38 5.97
N THR A 140 -3.41 2.92 6.54
CA THR A 140 -3.93 4.25 6.19
C THR A 140 -2.88 5.33 6.34
N TYR A 141 -2.16 5.37 7.46
CA TYR A 141 -1.19 6.41 7.78
C TYR A 141 0.04 6.44 6.85
N GLN A 142 0.31 5.36 6.14
CA GLN A 142 1.43 5.25 5.18
C GLN A 142 1.10 5.84 3.79
N ASN A 143 -0.08 6.40 3.61
CA ASN A 143 -0.55 6.87 2.32
C ASN A 143 -1.05 8.31 2.36
N LEU A 144 -1.04 8.98 1.21
CA LEU A 144 -1.61 10.30 1.02
C LEU A 144 -3.12 10.32 1.24
N ASN A 145 -3.81 9.28 0.81
CA ASN A 145 -5.26 9.11 0.93
C ASN A 145 -5.61 8.11 2.03
N ILE A 146 -6.78 8.22 2.65
CA ILE A 146 -7.26 7.28 3.68
C ILE A 146 -7.58 5.93 3.05
N GLN A 147 -8.25 5.93 1.89
CA GLN A 147 -8.61 4.73 1.15
C GLN A 147 -7.51 4.35 0.15
N ARG A 148 -7.30 3.04 0.00
CA ARG A 148 -6.50 2.47 -1.10
C ARG A 148 -7.24 2.66 -2.42
N GLY A 149 -6.49 2.77 -3.51
CA GLY A 149 -7.00 2.96 -4.85
C GLY A 149 -7.55 1.70 -5.54
N LEU A 150 -8.11 1.91 -6.72
CA LEU A 150 -8.59 0.82 -7.57
C LEU A 150 -7.44 -0.05 -8.11
N LEU A 151 -6.27 0.56 -8.40
CA LEU A 151 -5.11 -0.16 -8.88
C LEU A 151 -4.48 -0.99 -7.75
N TRP A 152 -4.44 -0.45 -6.54
CA TRP A 152 -3.93 -1.16 -5.37
C TRP A 152 -4.71 -2.45 -5.08
N ASP A 153 -6.03 -2.48 -5.31
CA ASP A 153 -6.88 -3.66 -5.12
C ASP A 153 -6.45 -4.88 -5.96
N GLN A 154 -5.63 -4.65 -6.99
CA GLN A 154 -5.08 -5.71 -7.84
C GLN A 154 -3.76 -6.28 -7.28
N THR A 155 -3.18 -5.69 -6.23
CA THR A 155 -1.86 -6.06 -5.70
C THR A 155 -1.98 -6.81 -4.37
N SER A 156 -0.97 -7.64 -4.05
CA SER A 156 -0.85 -8.18 -2.69
C SER A 156 -0.39 -7.09 -1.73
N SER A 157 -0.69 -7.23 -0.45
CA SER A 157 -0.34 -6.24 0.59
C SER A 157 0.78 -6.71 1.50
N VAL A 158 0.71 -7.98 1.89
CA VAL A 158 1.65 -8.63 2.80
C VAL A 158 1.87 -10.05 2.33
N SER A 159 3.10 -10.51 2.35
CA SER A 159 3.48 -11.88 2.00
C SER A 159 4.55 -12.43 2.95
N PHE A 160 4.58 -13.73 3.13
CA PHE A 160 5.73 -14.41 3.72
C PHE A 160 6.78 -14.66 2.65
N GLY A 161 8.05 -14.32 2.93
CA GLY A 161 9.08 -14.55 1.96
C GLY A 161 10.44 -14.01 2.35
N THR A 162 11.26 -13.89 1.32
CA THR A 162 12.60 -13.30 1.38
C THR A 162 12.72 -12.24 0.30
N GLN A 163 13.49 -11.19 0.59
CA GLN A 163 13.80 -10.12 -0.35
C GLN A 163 15.27 -9.76 -0.24
N VAL A 164 15.95 -9.74 -1.38
CA VAL A 164 17.32 -9.23 -1.50
C VAL A 164 17.25 -7.82 -2.06
N ASN A 165 17.95 -6.89 -1.44
CA ASN A 165 17.99 -5.50 -1.81
C ASN A 165 19.42 -5.09 -2.19
N TYR A 166 19.52 -4.26 -3.21
CA TYR A 166 20.75 -3.60 -3.64
C TYR A 166 20.51 -2.12 -3.87
N SER A 167 21.36 -1.27 -3.31
CA SER A 167 21.30 0.17 -3.57
C SER A 167 22.72 0.70 -3.72
N LYS A 168 22.99 1.41 -4.81
CA LYS A 168 24.25 2.09 -5.06
C LYS A 168 24.02 3.31 -5.93
N ASP A 169 24.58 4.43 -5.52
CA ASP A 169 24.42 5.72 -6.18
C ASP A 169 22.93 6.04 -6.39
N ASN A 170 22.50 6.21 -7.62
CA ASN A 170 21.12 6.52 -7.98
C ASN A 170 20.25 5.26 -8.28
N LEU A 171 20.83 4.06 -8.21
CA LEU A 171 20.14 2.81 -8.57
C LEU A 171 19.75 2.00 -7.33
N THR A 172 18.50 1.60 -7.28
CA THR A 172 17.99 0.69 -6.26
C THR A 172 17.30 -0.50 -6.93
N LEU A 173 17.66 -1.71 -6.53
CA LEU A 173 17.10 -2.96 -7.04
C LEU A 173 16.58 -3.81 -5.89
N ALA A 174 15.52 -4.56 -6.12
CA ALA A 174 15.08 -5.60 -5.20
C ALA A 174 14.60 -6.84 -5.95
N LEU A 175 14.82 -8.01 -5.36
CA LEU A 175 14.30 -9.29 -5.81
C LEU A 175 13.60 -9.98 -4.65
N THR A 176 12.42 -10.54 -4.89
CA THR A 176 11.63 -11.23 -3.87
C THR A 176 11.21 -12.62 -4.31
N TRP A 177 11.15 -13.52 -3.34
CA TRP A 177 10.51 -14.83 -3.44
C TRP A 177 9.59 -15.00 -2.24
N ASN A 178 8.30 -15.21 -2.49
CA ASN A 178 7.28 -15.15 -1.46
C ASN A 178 6.03 -16.00 -1.79
N ASP A 179 5.03 -15.94 -0.92
CA ASP A 179 3.77 -16.66 -1.05
C ASP A 179 2.63 -15.82 -1.70
N GLY A 180 2.96 -14.68 -2.27
CA GLY A 180 2.03 -13.82 -3.01
C GLY A 180 0.94 -13.24 -2.12
N TYR A 181 -0.29 -13.71 -2.28
CA TYR A 181 -1.46 -13.26 -1.52
C TYR A 181 -1.64 -14.03 -0.21
N TYR A 182 -0.56 -14.13 0.60
CA TYR A 182 -0.60 -14.77 1.90
C TYR A 182 -1.12 -16.22 1.83
N SER A 183 -0.68 -16.94 0.79
CA SER A 183 -1.21 -18.25 0.44
C SER A 183 -0.52 -19.42 1.14
N ASN A 184 0.57 -19.17 1.87
CA ASN A 184 1.49 -20.20 2.40
C ASN A 184 2.09 -21.13 1.32
N LYS A 185 1.99 -20.75 0.04
CA LYS A 185 2.61 -21.45 -1.08
C LYS A 185 3.63 -20.52 -1.74
N PHE A 186 4.90 -20.79 -1.55
CA PHE A 186 6.03 -19.98 -2.03
C PHE A 186 6.24 -20.14 -3.54
N ASN A 187 5.30 -19.66 -4.31
CA ASN A 187 5.28 -19.75 -5.77
C ASN A 187 5.25 -18.37 -6.46
N TRP A 188 5.54 -17.30 -5.73
CA TRP A 188 5.64 -15.96 -6.29
C TRP A 188 7.10 -15.51 -6.33
N VAL A 189 7.45 -14.85 -7.43
CA VAL A 189 8.71 -14.15 -7.59
C VAL A 189 8.46 -12.75 -8.11
N GLY A 190 9.39 -11.86 -7.87
CA GLY A 190 9.28 -10.51 -8.40
C GLY A 190 10.55 -9.71 -8.24
N GLY A 191 10.55 -8.56 -8.84
CA GLY A 191 11.64 -7.61 -8.74
C GLY A 191 11.19 -6.18 -8.98
N SER A 192 11.98 -5.25 -8.49
CA SER A 192 11.82 -3.83 -8.78
C SER A 192 13.17 -3.21 -9.11
N ALA A 193 13.13 -2.16 -9.92
CA ALA A 193 14.24 -1.29 -10.22
C ALA A 193 13.78 0.16 -10.12
N SER A 194 14.51 0.99 -9.41
CA SER A 194 14.27 2.42 -9.24
C SER A 194 15.55 3.18 -9.55
N TYR A 195 15.44 4.27 -10.28
CA TYR A 195 16.55 5.13 -10.63
C TYR A 195 16.22 6.59 -10.36
N GLN A 196 17.02 7.21 -9.49
CA GLN A 196 16.92 8.63 -9.17
C GLN A 196 17.55 9.44 -10.31
N LEU A 197 16.74 10.14 -11.10
CA LEU A 197 17.19 10.95 -12.23
C LEU A 197 17.92 12.20 -11.75
N ASP A 198 17.36 12.84 -10.72
CA ASP A 198 17.93 13.97 -10.01
C ASP A 198 17.34 14.03 -8.57
N GLN A 199 17.61 15.09 -7.82
CA GLN A 199 17.12 15.25 -6.44
C GLN A 199 15.59 15.30 -6.30
N ARG A 200 14.86 15.45 -7.39
CA ARG A 200 13.41 15.65 -7.42
C ARG A 200 12.65 14.57 -8.18
N GLN A 201 13.34 13.78 -9.00
CA GLN A 201 12.70 12.88 -9.96
C GLN A 201 13.21 11.45 -9.80
N ASN A 202 12.28 10.52 -9.75
CA ASN A 202 12.56 9.09 -9.71
C ASN A 202 11.72 8.34 -10.77
N ILE A 203 12.30 7.36 -11.41
CA ILE A 203 11.58 6.42 -12.27
C ILE A 203 11.71 5.01 -11.71
N GLY A 204 10.68 4.20 -11.92
CA GLY A 204 10.65 2.84 -11.41
C GLY A 204 9.89 1.87 -12.28
N LEU A 205 10.30 0.62 -12.17
CA LEU A 205 9.60 -0.53 -12.75
C LEU A 205 9.48 -1.60 -11.68
N SER A 206 8.35 -2.27 -11.60
CA SER A 206 8.21 -3.49 -10.80
C SER A 206 7.45 -4.56 -11.58
N TRP A 207 7.79 -5.79 -11.30
CA TRP A 207 7.06 -6.97 -11.71
C TRP A 207 7.01 -7.97 -10.57
N VAL A 208 5.82 -8.51 -10.29
CA VAL A 208 5.60 -9.60 -9.35
C VAL A 208 4.58 -10.57 -9.94
N GLY A 209 4.73 -11.87 -9.68
CA GLY A 209 3.77 -12.81 -10.21
C GLY A 209 3.98 -14.25 -9.76
N SER A 210 2.92 -15.04 -9.93
CA SER A 210 2.94 -16.48 -9.63
C SER A 210 3.71 -17.25 -10.70
N THR A 211 4.52 -18.20 -10.28
CA THR A 211 5.28 -19.11 -11.16
C THR A 211 4.57 -20.44 -11.38
N SER A 212 3.54 -20.74 -10.60
CA SER A 212 2.74 -21.97 -10.71
C SER A 212 1.33 -21.76 -10.17
N GLY A 213 0.36 -22.53 -10.68
CA GLY A 213 -1.03 -22.44 -10.25
C GLY A 213 -1.25 -22.72 -8.77
N ASN A 214 -2.16 -21.97 -8.14
CA ASN A 214 -2.62 -22.16 -6.78
C ASN A 214 -4.15 -22.08 -6.73
N ALA A 215 -4.81 -23.18 -6.35
CA ALA A 215 -6.26 -23.33 -6.35
C ALA A 215 -6.96 -22.69 -5.13
N GLN A 216 -6.22 -22.11 -4.19
CA GLN A 216 -6.82 -21.40 -3.06
C GLN A 216 -7.73 -20.27 -3.53
N ASN A 217 -8.89 -20.16 -2.86
CA ASN A 217 -9.87 -19.10 -3.09
C ASN A 217 -10.49 -18.68 -1.77
N THR A 218 -9.87 -17.75 -1.10
CA THR A 218 -10.31 -17.15 0.17
C THR A 218 -10.34 -15.62 0.02
N PRO A 219 -10.96 -14.88 0.94
CA PRO A 219 -10.91 -13.41 0.91
C PRO A 219 -9.51 -12.84 0.83
N ASN A 220 -8.53 -13.46 1.48
CA ASN A 220 -7.14 -13.00 1.49
C ASN A 220 -6.28 -13.57 0.36
N THR A 221 -6.72 -14.69 -0.22
CA THR A 221 -6.02 -15.38 -1.30
C THR A 221 -7.02 -15.63 -2.43
N PRO A 222 -7.53 -14.56 -3.09
CA PRO A 222 -8.52 -14.72 -4.15
C PRO A 222 -7.92 -15.48 -5.33
N LEU A 223 -8.67 -16.43 -5.91
CA LEU A 223 -8.17 -17.34 -6.94
C LEU A 223 -7.50 -16.61 -8.10
N LEU A 224 -8.13 -15.58 -8.64
CA LEU A 224 -7.62 -14.86 -9.80
C LEU A 224 -6.35 -14.08 -9.45
N GLN A 225 -6.41 -13.21 -8.44
CA GLN A 225 -5.27 -12.38 -8.05
C GLN A 225 -4.06 -13.22 -7.62
N ASN A 226 -4.30 -14.32 -6.88
CA ASN A 226 -3.23 -15.21 -6.43
C ASN A 226 -2.52 -15.97 -7.57
N ASN A 227 -3.04 -15.92 -8.78
CA ASN A 227 -2.45 -16.50 -10.00
C ASN A 227 -2.09 -15.45 -11.04
N SER A 228 -1.93 -14.21 -10.63
CA SER A 228 -1.67 -13.09 -11.53
C SER A 228 -0.17 -12.82 -11.74
N GLN A 229 0.08 -12.02 -12.78
CA GLN A 229 1.32 -11.33 -13.08
C GLN A 229 1.02 -9.83 -13.08
N ILE A 230 1.74 -9.03 -12.33
CA ILE A 230 1.50 -7.59 -12.19
C ILE A 230 2.78 -6.84 -12.59
N VAL A 231 2.63 -5.88 -13.48
CA VAL A 231 3.72 -4.99 -13.92
C VAL A 231 3.32 -3.55 -13.64
N ASN A 232 4.22 -2.77 -13.05
CA ASN A 232 4.05 -1.34 -12.84
C ASN A 232 5.19 -0.55 -13.48
N ALA A 233 4.86 0.58 -14.09
CA ALA A 233 5.80 1.62 -14.49
C ALA A 233 5.45 2.89 -13.70
N LEU A 234 6.43 3.43 -12.97
CA LEU A 234 6.24 4.47 -11.97
C LEU A 234 7.16 5.66 -12.27
N TYR A 235 6.67 6.86 -12.00
CA TYR A 235 7.45 8.09 -12.00
C TYR A 235 7.03 8.93 -10.81
N SER A 236 7.96 9.58 -10.15
CA SER A 236 7.65 10.60 -9.16
C SER A 236 8.46 11.87 -9.36
N TYR A 237 7.84 12.99 -9.01
CA TYR A 237 8.44 14.30 -8.95
C TYR A 237 8.07 14.96 -7.62
N SER A 238 9.06 15.47 -6.90
CA SER A 238 8.89 16.16 -5.63
C SER A 238 9.59 17.52 -5.67
N SER A 239 8.86 18.58 -5.34
CA SER A 239 9.37 19.96 -5.19
C SER A 239 8.86 20.53 -3.88
N ASP A 240 9.24 21.73 -3.52
CA ASP A 240 8.82 22.37 -2.26
C ASP A 240 7.30 22.41 -2.08
N LYS A 241 6.53 22.59 -3.19
CA LYS A 241 5.07 22.72 -3.16
C LYS A 241 4.30 21.55 -3.73
N TRP A 242 4.93 20.71 -4.54
CA TRP A 242 4.24 19.67 -5.28
C TRP A 242 4.93 18.32 -5.13
N TYR A 243 4.14 17.32 -4.82
CA TYR A 243 4.44 15.94 -5.11
C TYR A 243 3.52 15.45 -6.23
N PHE A 244 4.06 14.73 -7.21
CA PHE A 244 3.35 14.22 -8.38
C PHE A 244 3.88 12.84 -8.73
N ALA A 245 3.02 11.82 -8.68
CA ALA A 245 3.39 10.41 -8.86
C ALA A 245 2.39 9.68 -9.77
N PRO A 246 2.51 9.82 -11.09
CA PRO A 246 1.77 8.98 -12.03
C PRO A 246 2.36 7.57 -12.09
N TYR A 247 1.49 6.58 -12.28
CA TYR A 247 1.94 5.22 -12.59
C TYR A 247 0.94 4.49 -13.48
N LEU A 248 1.46 3.49 -14.18
CA LEU A 248 0.72 2.56 -15.02
C LEU A 248 0.82 1.16 -14.40
N GLN A 249 -0.26 0.41 -14.47
CA GLN A 249 -0.31 -0.97 -13.99
C GLN A 249 -0.99 -1.87 -15.01
N MET A 250 -0.41 -3.04 -15.23
CA MET A 250 -1.01 -4.12 -16.00
C MET A 250 -1.04 -5.37 -15.13
N THR A 251 -2.20 -6.03 -15.07
CA THR A 251 -2.35 -7.34 -14.44
C THR A 251 -2.76 -8.36 -15.50
N ILE A 252 -2.13 -9.53 -15.50
CA ILE A 252 -2.44 -10.64 -16.41
C ILE A 252 -2.68 -11.88 -15.55
N ILE A 253 -3.77 -12.57 -15.81
CA ILE A 253 -4.09 -13.87 -15.21
C ILE A 253 -4.25 -14.87 -16.35
N PRO A 254 -3.30 -15.80 -16.51
CA PRO A 254 -3.35 -16.77 -17.59
C PRO A 254 -4.41 -17.84 -17.36
N VAL A 255 -4.89 -18.44 -18.45
CA VAL A 255 -5.75 -19.63 -18.38
C VAL A 255 -5.04 -20.74 -17.63
N ASN A 256 -5.73 -21.36 -16.69
CA ASN A 256 -5.28 -22.56 -15.99
C ASN A 256 -6.49 -23.41 -15.58
N GLY A 257 -6.98 -24.24 -16.50
CA GLY A 257 -8.14 -25.10 -16.29
C GLY A 257 -8.00 -26.10 -15.14
N ALA A 258 -6.77 -26.48 -14.78
CA ALA A 258 -6.51 -27.39 -13.67
C ALA A 258 -6.91 -26.82 -12.30
N ILE A 259 -7.00 -25.50 -12.17
CA ILE A 259 -7.40 -24.79 -10.95
C ILE A 259 -8.69 -23.98 -11.14
N GLY A 260 -9.42 -24.19 -12.26
CA GLY A 260 -10.70 -23.56 -12.51
C GLY A 260 -10.63 -22.17 -13.16
N ILE A 261 -9.47 -21.69 -13.62
CA ILE A 261 -9.34 -20.46 -14.40
C ILE A 261 -9.52 -20.79 -15.89
N THR A 262 -10.75 -20.62 -16.39
CA THR A 262 -11.12 -21.06 -17.75
C THR A 262 -10.89 -20.01 -18.84
N SER A 263 -10.65 -18.76 -18.46
CA SER A 263 -10.42 -17.64 -19.38
C SER A 263 -9.21 -16.84 -18.94
N GLU A 264 -8.56 -16.15 -19.87
CA GLU A 264 -7.54 -15.15 -19.53
C GLU A 264 -8.24 -13.87 -19.04
N TYR A 265 -7.66 -13.23 -18.03
CA TYR A 265 -8.08 -11.90 -17.54
C TYR A 265 -6.91 -10.94 -17.63
N LYS A 266 -7.19 -9.71 -18.03
CA LYS A 266 -6.22 -8.62 -18.07
C LYS A 266 -6.84 -7.36 -17.52
N THR A 267 -6.09 -6.60 -16.70
CA THR A 267 -6.44 -5.22 -16.41
C THR A 267 -5.35 -4.27 -16.87
N TYR A 268 -5.78 -3.09 -17.29
CA TYR A 268 -4.93 -1.97 -17.64
C TYR A 268 -5.37 -0.78 -16.80
N GLY A 269 -4.47 -0.25 -16.00
CA GLY A 269 -4.74 0.84 -15.09
C GLY A 269 -3.73 1.97 -15.22
N ALA A 270 -4.20 3.18 -14.97
CA ALA A 270 -3.41 4.37 -14.81
C ALA A 270 -3.87 5.15 -13.59
N ALA A 271 -2.94 5.66 -12.81
CA ALA A 271 -3.23 6.52 -11.67
C ALA A 271 -2.30 7.72 -11.65
N ILE A 272 -2.82 8.82 -11.09
CA ILE A 272 -2.05 10.01 -10.73
C ILE A 272 -2.33 10.29 -9.27
N LEU A 273 -1.27 10.21 -8.45
CA LEU A 273 -1.28 10.68 -7.07
C LEU A 273 -0.54 12.00 -7.02
N THR A 274 -1.13 13.01 -6.38
CA THR A 274 -0.49 14.30 -6.24
C THR A 274 -0.80 14.89 -4.88
N ASN A 275 0.10 15.74 -4.37
CA ASN A 275 -0.10 16.47 -3.14
C ASN A 275 0.36 17.92 -3.32
N TYR A 276 -0.51 18.87 -3.01
CA TYR A 276 -0.15 20.28 -2.92
C TYR A 276 0.16 20.64 -1.47
N ARG A 277 1.38 21.11 -1.22
CA ARG A 277 1.88 21.52 0.08
C ARG A 277 1.61 23.01 0.29
N PHE A 278 0.69 23.35 1.19
CA PHE A 278 0.38 24.75 1.47
C PHE A 278 1.47 25.38 2.31
N PHE A 279 1.85 24.76 3.43
CA PHE A 279 2.90 25.21 4.33
C PHE A 279 3.36 24.10 5.27
N GLY A 280 4.49 24.32 5.95
CA GLY A 280 5.04 23.46 7.01
C GLY A 280 5.95 22.34 6.51
N PHE A 281 6.19 22.22 5.23
CA PHE A 281 7.05 21.16 4.66
C PHE A 281 8.52 21.59 4.56
N ASP A 282 8.80 22.89 4.57
CA ASP A 282 10.16 23.44 4.49
C ASP A 282 10.86 23.54 5.86
N SER A 283 10.14 23.21 6.94
CA SER A 283 10.63 23.34 8.30
C SER A 283 11.09 21.99 8.82
N GLU A 284 12.37 21.83 9.06
CA GLU A 284 12.89 20.73 9.85
C GLU A 284 12.54 20.96 11.32
N GLY A 285 11.83 20.01 11.92
CA GLY A 285 11.59 20.00 13.37
C GLY A 285 10.11 19.96 13.78
N SER A 286 9.89 19.62 15.05
CA SER A 286 8.59 19.66 15.72
C SER A 286 8.12 21.10 15.95
N GLY A 287 6.82 21.34 15.88
CA GLY A 287 6.21 22.62 16.25
C GLY A 287 5.62 23.42 15.09
N HIS A 288 5.64 22.91 13.85
CA HIS A 288 4.97 23.53 12.72
C HIS A 288 3.84 22.65 12.19
N ALA A 289 2.71 23.28 11.87
CA ALA A 289 1.62 22.58 11.23
C ALA A 289 1.96 22.35 9.75
N LYS A 290 1.87 21.09 9.29
CA LYS A 290 1.92 20.74 7.88
C LYS A 290 0.50 20.68 7.34
N VAL A 291 0.21 21.42 6.28
CA VAL A 291 -1.11 21.42 5.62
C VAL A 291 -0.94 21.11 4.16
N SER A 292 -1.67 20.12 3.67
CA SER A 292 -1.60 19.69 2.28
C SER A 292 -2.93 19.21 1.74
N LEU A 293 -2.98 19.06 0.42
CA LEU A 293 -4.15 18.61 -0.32
C LEU A 293 -3.77 17.48 -1.28
N PRO A 294 -3.75 16.24 -0.79
CA PRO A 294 -3.65 15.07 -1.65
C PRO A 294 -4.87 14.91 -2.57
N VAL A 295 -4.60 14.57 -3.82
CA VAL A 295 -5.60 14.22 -4.84
C VAL A 295 -5.14 12.97 -5.57
N ARG A 296 -6.08 12.03 -5.82
CA ARG A 296 -5.84 10.84 -6.63
C ARG A 296 -6.91 10.73 -7.70
N VAL A 297 -6.46 10.45 -8.94
CA VAL A 297 -7.33 10.10 -10.07
C VAL A 297 -6.86 8.76 -10.61
N GLU A 298 -7.79 7.83 -10.83
CA GLU A 298 -7.46 6.51 -11.35
C GLU A 298 -8.44 6.08 -12.42
N TYR A 299 -7.94 5.37 -13.41
CA TYR A 299 -8.71 4.64 -14.39
C TYR A 299 -8.18 3.20 -14.46
N ILE A 300 -9.10 2.23 -14.50
CA ILE A 300 -8.78 0.82 -14.71
C ILE A 300 -9.84 0.18 -15.59
N SER A 301 -9.42 -0.73 -16.47
CA SER A 301 -10.31 -1.51 -17.32
C SER A 301 -9.93 -2.98 -17.29
N GLU A 302 -10.94 -3.85 -17.31
CA GLU A 302 -10.80 -5.30 -17.43
C GLU A 302 -11.04 -5.74 -18.88
N LYS A 303 -10.24 -6.69 -19.35
CA LYS A 303 -10.37 -7.38 -20.63
C LYS A 303 -10.29 -8.88 -20.42
N GLY A 304 -10.99 -9.64 -21.26
CA GLY A 304 -11.07 -11.09 -21.12
C GLY A 304 -12.13 -11.51 -20.11
N GLY A 305 -12.01 -12.74 -19.59
CA GLY A 305 -13.04 -13.34 -18.76
C GLY A 305 -14.24 -13.86 -19.56
N THR A 306 -15.18 -14.50 -18.90
CA THR A 306 -16.41 -15.04 -19.50
C THR A 306 -17.62 -14.28 -19.01
N LYS A 307 -18.44 -13.74 -19.91
CA LYS A 307 -19.71 -13.06 -19.56
C LYS A 307 -20.63 -13.98 -18.78
N GLY A 308 -21.27 -13.43 -17.75
CA GLY A 308 -22.11 -14.18 -16.82
C GLY A 308 -21.34 -15.01 -15.79
N SER A 309 -20.00 -15.01 -15.81
CA SER A 309 -19.19 -15.62 -14.78
C SER A 309 -19.13 -14.72 -13.52
N THR A 310 -19.10 -15.36 -12.35
CA THR A 310 -18.80 -14.67 -11.09
C THR A 310 -17.30 -14.43 -10.88
N GLN A 311 -16.44 -15.05 -11.71
CA GLN A 311 -14.99 -14.79 -11.70
C GLN A 311 -14.71 -13.48 -12.43
N THR A 312 -14.19 -12.51 -11.73
CA THR A 312 -13.77 -11.20 -12.24
C THR A 312 -12.72 -10.59 -11.32
N ILE A 313 -11.89 -9.73 -11.83
CA ILE A 313 -10.90 -8.99 -11.04
C ILE A 313 -11.26 -7.51 -10.90
N LEU A 314 -12.36 -7.08 -11.53
CA LEU A 314 -12.87 -5.71 -11.44
C LEU A 314 -14.42 -5.75 -11.27
N TYR A 315 -15.18 -5.46 -12.30
CA TYR A 315 -16.65 -5.41 -12.32
C TYR A 315 -17.24 -6.25 -13.46
N GLY A 316 -16.48 -7.21 -13.96
CA GLY A 316 -16.83 -8.12 -15.05
C GLY A 316 -16.12 -7.81 -16.36
N PRO A 317 -16.22 -8.75 -17.33
CA PRO A 317 -15.60 -8.63 -18.66
C PRO A 317 -15.95 -7.32 -19.37
N ASP A 318 -14.93 -6.67 -19.93
CA ASP A 318 -15.06 -5.37 -20.61
C ASP A 318 -15.58 -4.20 -19.74
N SER A 319 -15.57 -4.37 -18.42
CA SER A 319 -15.87 -3.28 -17.51
C SER A 319 -14.70 -2.30 -17.36
N SER A 320 -15.02 -1.10 -16.88
CA SER A 320 -14.00 -0.14 -16.47
C SER A 320 -14.48 0.68 -15.27
N ALA A 321 -13.55 1.26 -14.54
CA ALA A 321 -13.83 2.16 -13.43
C ALA A 321 -12.95 3.40 -13.49
N LEU A 322 -13.53 4.53 -13.11
CA LEU A 322 -12.87 5.81 -12.90
C LEU A 322 -13.06 6.22 -11.44
N SER A 323 -12.02 6.65 -10.77
CA SER A 323 -12.11 7.20 -9.42
C SER A 323 -11.52 8.60 -9.33
N PHE A 324 -12.06 9.39 -8.41
CA PHE A 324 -11.52 10.66 -7.96
C PHE A 324 -11.56 10.71 -6.44
N THR A 325 -10.45 11.11 -5.83
CA THR A 325 -10.30 11.20 -4.36
C THR A 325 -9.57 12.49 -4.01
N ILE A 326 -10.05 13.19 -2.98
CA ILE A 326 -9.42 14.39 -2.43
C ILE A 326 -9.36 14.28 -0.91
N THR A 327 -8.19 14.59 -0.30
CA THR A 327 -7.94 14.32 1.12
C THR A 327 -7.20 15.48 1.81
N PRO A 328 -7.86 16.65 2.04
CA PRO A 328 -7.25 17.72 2.83
C PRO A 328 -6.73 17.16 4.16
N THR A 329 -5.46 17.43 4.43
CA THR A 329 -4.70 16.87 5.55
C THR A 329 -4.01 17.97 6.33
N ILE A 330 -4.09 17.90 7.65
CA ILE A 330 -3.31 18.69 8.58
C ILE A 330 -2.59 17.76 9.56
N GLN A 331 -1.30 17.99 9.76
CA GLN A 331 -0.51 17.34 10.80
C GLN A 331 0.22 18.39 11.63
N TYR A 332 0.12 18.29 12.93
CA TYR A 332 0.86 19.11 13.89
C TYR A 332 1.59 18.18 14.87
N ASP A 333 2.91 18.18 14.79
CA ASP A 333 3.73 17.22 15.54
C ASP A 333 3.21 15.78 15.32
N LYS A 334 2.97 15.02 16.35
CA LYS A 334 2.45 13.65 16.30
C LYS A 334 0.95 13.54 15.98
N TYR A 335 0.20 14.63 16.07
CA TYR A 335 -1.24 14.65 15.83
C TYR A 335 -1.59 15.01 14.40
N PHE A 336 -2.60 14.35 13.87
CA PHE A 336 -3.11 14.70 12.55
C PHE A 336 -4.64 14.58 12.48
N ALA A 337 -5.19 15.26 11.49
CA ALA A 337 -6.57 15.12 11.05
C ALA A 337 -6.63 15.22 9.53
N ARG A 338 -7.44 14.38 8.91
CA ARG A 338 -7.70 14.43 7.48
C ARG A 338 -9.14 14.04 7.17
N ALA A 339 -9.71 14.70 6.18
CA ALA A 339 -11.00 14.38 5.61
C ALA A 339 -10.80 13.86 4.20
N GLU A 340 -11.62 12.92 3.74
CA GLU A 340 -11.53 12.38 2.40
C GLU A 340 -12.90 12.32 1.77
N GLY A 341 -13.02 12.87 0.56
CA GLY A 341 -14.16 12.69 -0.33
C GLY A 341 -13.73 11.88 -1.55
N SER A 342 -14.46 10.82 -1.86
CA SER A 342 -14.13 9.98 -3.02
C SER A 342 -15.38 9.57 -3.79
N VAL A 343 -15.22 9.38 -5.10
CA VAL A 343 -16.23 8.83 -5.99
C VAL A 343 -15.62 7.76 -6.89
N VAL A 344 -16.33 6.65 -7.04
CA VAL A 344 -16.03 5.63 -8.04
C VAL A 344 -17.20 5.55 -9.01
N ARG A 345 -16.91 5.59 -10.31
CA ARG A 345 -17.89 5.37 -11.38
C ARG A 345 -17.46 4.18 -12.23
N ILE A 346 -18.34 3.20 -12.37
CA ILE A 346 -18.12 2.02 -13.18
C ILE A 346 -18.90 2.09 -14.49
N ASN A 347 -18.30 1.60 -15.55
CA ASN A 347 -18.91 1.45 -16.86
C ASN A 347 -18.99 -0.03 -17.22
N ASN A 348 -20.07 -0.42 -17.87
CA ASN A 348 -20.34 -1.78 -18.34
C ASN A 348 -20.11 -2.87 -17.26
N PRO A 349 -20.61 -2.71 -16.01
CA PRO A 349 -20.52 -3.81 -15.07
C PRO A 349 -21.39 -4.97 -15.52
N GLU A 350 -20.97 -6.20 -15.25
CA GLU A 350 -21.85 -7.36 -15.36
C GLU A 350 -23.02 -7.24 -14.36
N PRO A 351 -24.19 -7.80 -14.67
CA PRO A 351 -25.31 -7.84 -13.76
C PRO A 351 -24.90 -8.45 -12.41
N GLY A 352 -25.23 -7.77 -11.30
CA GLY A 352 -24.85 -8.21 -9.96
C GLY A 352 -23.45 -7.79 -9.49
N LEU A 353 -22.70 -7.02 -10.29
CA LEU A 353 -21.36 -6.53 -9.94
C LEU A 353 -21.28 -4.99 -9.81
N GLY A 354 -22.43 -4.32 -9.75
CA GLY A 354 -22.51 -2.90 -9.49
C GLY A 354 -22.49 -2.54 -8.00
N PHE A 355 -22.87 -1.32 -7.69
CA PHE A 355 -23.03 -0.84 -6.32
C PHE A 355 -24.49 -0.88 -5.86
N GLY A 356 -24.69 -0.76 -4.53
CA GLY A 356 -26.00 -0.67 -3.90
C GLY A 356 -26.59 -2.02 -3.52
N SER A 357 -27.77 -2.01 -2.91
CA SER A 357 -28.40 -3.22 -2.33
C SER A 357 -28.75 -4.30 -3.36
N TYR A 358 -28.83 -3.94 -4.63
CA TYR A 358 -29.12 -4.85 -5.74
C TYR A 358 -28.01 -4.87 -6.79
N ASP A 359 -26.81 -4.37 -6.43
CA ASP A 359 -25.63 -4.31 -7.30
C ASP A 359 -25.90 -3.68 -8.69
N ALA A 360 -26.88 -2.78 -8.76
CA ALA A 360 -27.34 -2.17 -10.01
C ALA A 360 -26.84 -0.72 -10.21
N LYS A 361 -26.28 -0.10 -9.18
CA LYS A 361 -25.80 1.28 -9.27
C LYS A 361 -24.39 1.33 -9.85
N ARG A 362 -24.14 2.36 -10.66
CA ARG A 362 -22.83 2.55 -11.35
C ARG A 362 -21.90 3.54 -10.67
N SER A 363 -22.32 4.13 -9.56
CA SER A 363 -21.48 5.06 -8.81
C SER A 363 -21.64 4.87 -7.32
N GLN A 364 -20.53 5.07 -6.60
CA GLN A 364 -20.47 5.09 -5.15
C GLN A 364 -19.70 6.34 -4.72
N PHE A 365 -20.24 7.08 -3.75
CA PHE A 365 -19.60 8.20 -3.10
C PHE A 365 -19.29 7.85 -1.65
N ARG A 366 -18.09 8.22 -1.18
CA ARG A 366 -17.67 8.06 0.22
C ARG A 366 -17.16 9.37 0.81
N LEU A 367 -17.45 9.55 2.09
CA LEU A 367 -16.82 10.51 2.96
C LEU A 367 -16.13 9.75 4.09
N MET A 368 -14.89 10.10 4.38
CA MET A 368 -14.15 9.58 5.52
C MET A 368 -13.50 10.72 6.30
N LEU A 369 -13.38 10.54 7.60
CA LEU A 369 -12.57 11.35 8.50
C LEU A 369 -11.59 10.43 9.20
N GLU A 370 -10.35 10.81 9.30
CA GLU A 370 -9.36 10.11 10.12
C GLU A 370 -8.64 11.13 10.99
N VAL A 371 -8.58 10.82 12.27
CA VAL A 371 -7.83 11.59 13.27
C VAL A 371 -6.95 10.65 14.07
N GLY A 372 -5.78 11.11 14.49
CA GLY A 372 -4.92 10.23 15.24
C GLY A 372 -3.59 10.82 15.64
N LEU A 373 -2.74 9.94 16.13
CA LEU A 373 -1.36 10.26 16.50
C LEU A 373 -0.40 9.19 15.95
N LEU A 374 0.78 9.66 15.55
CA LEU A 374 1.96 8.89 15.14
C LEU A 374 3.14 9.31 16.03
N TYR A 375 3.64 8.40 16.82
CA TYR A 375 4.66 8.73 17.82
C TYR A 375 6.01 8.10 17.49
#